data_01959e6c6fdb7f99a7d1568ac681b24c
#
_entry.id   01959e6c6fdb7f99a7d1568ac681b24c
#
_cell.length_a   1.000
_cell.length_b   1.000
_cell.length_c   1.000
_cell.angle_alpha   90.00
_cell.angle_beta   90.00
_cell.angle_gamma   90.00
#
_symmetry.space_group_name_H-M   'P 1'
#
loop_
_entity.id
_entity.type
_entity.pdbx_description
1 polymer ?
#
loop_
_entity_poly.entity_id
_entity_poly.type
_entity_poly.pdbx_seq_one_letter_code
_entity_poly.pdbx_strand_id
1 'polypeptide(L)'
;SADIVCNLAPSSLEEVIPCGSHDSGRLHCKDPWPFDLPNGDLVLGYCTHPFSWSSSGTALAVRRKGTNTYETISNDVLRRGPVWDIAAARVTERLAVPKLGVFADGPDLSLYFYDSCECLRQLDENPRAVSRPRGWSCEEIGGIAIGEDHDLTKIESLSVEAPLFISPHGTGCSRYVATLTTKDGIFATWQQSQDDLSQPLVGHFLSMDRVREILS
;
A
#
# COMPACT_ATOMS: atom_id res chain seq x y z
N SER A 1 0.87 -9.89 -20.63
CA SER A 1 1.37 -9.17 -21.81
C SER A 1 0.41 -8.05 -22.18
N ALA A 2 0.88 -7.04 -22.92
CA ALA A 2 0.05 -5.93 -23.37
C ALA A 2 -1.14 -6.40 -24.23
N ASP A 3 -0.99 -7.50 -24.94
CA ASP A 3 -2.04 -8.10 -25.77
C ASP A 3 -3.26 -8.55 -24.96
N ILE A 4 -3.08 -9.01 -23.74
CA ILE A 4 -4.18 -9.41 -22.86
C ILE A 4 -5.04 -8.19 -22.49
N VAL A 5 -4.42 -7.08 -22.12
CA VAL A 5 -5.14 -5.88 -21.67
C VAL A 5 -5.86 -5.21 -22.85
N CYS A 6 -5.24 -5.16 -24.02
CA CYS A 6 -5.82 -4.50 -25.21
C CYS A 6 -6.97 -5.28 -25.86
N ASN A 7 -7.08 -6.58 -25.57
CA ASN A 7 -8.08 -7.47 -26.21
C ASN A 7 -9.19 -7.92 -25.25
N LEU A 8 -9.31 -7.33 -24.05
CA LEU A 8 -10.42 -7.58 -23.15
C LEU A 8 -11.72 -7.03 -23.73
N ALA A 9 -12.66 -7.90 -24.04
CA ALA A 9 -14.00 -7.48 -24.38
C ALA A 9 -14.75 -6.99 -23.14
N PRO A 10 -15.55 -5.91 -23.20
CA PRO A 10 -16.34 -5.45 -22.05
C PRO A 10 -17.23 -6.55 -21.44
N SER A 11 -17.72 -7.48 -22.24
CA SER A 11 -18.54 -8.61 -21.78
C SER A 11 -17.75 -9.69 -21.03
N SER A 12 -16.41 -9.63 -21.01
CA SER A 12 -15.55 -10.54 -20.26
C SER A 12 -15.16 -10.02 -18.87
N LEU A 13 -15.61 -8.81 -18.51
CA LEU A 13 -15.32 -8.23 -17.21
C LEU A 13 -16.28 -8.81 -16.16
N GLU A 14 -15.72 -9.27 -15.06
CA GLU A 14 -16.45 -9.81 -13.93
C GLU A 14 -16.17 -8.97 -12.69
N GLU A 15 -17.17 -8.84 -11.82
CA GLU A 15 -17.01 -8.16 -10.54
C GLU A 15 -16.28 -9.11 -9.58
N VAL A 16 -15.02 -8.77 -9.28
CA VAL A 16 -14.13 -9.60 -8.45
C VAL A 16 -14.45 -9.43 -6.97
N ILE A 17 -14.56 -8.18 -6.51
CA ILE A 17 -14.95 -7.80 -5.16
C ILE A 17 -16.20 -6.94 -5.27
N PRO A 18 -17.37 -7.46 -4.93
CA PRO A 18 -18.60 -6.69 -5.00
C PRO A 18 -18.59 -5.57 -3.96
N CYS A 19 -19.02 -4.40 -4.35
CA CYS A 19 -19.28 -3.28 -3.47
C CYS A 19 -20.63 -2.63 -3.81
N GLY A 20 -21.18 -1.88 -2.85
CA GLY A 20 -22.46 -1.24 -3.09
C GLY A 20 -22.93 -0.36 -1.93
N SER A 21 -23.97 0.41 -2.19
CA SER A 21 -24.51 1.40 -1.23
C SER A 21 -25.05 0.79 0.07
N HIS A 22 -25.24 -0.53 0.11
CA HIS A 22 -25.69 -1.24 1.30
C HIS A 22 -24.55 -1.76 2.17
N ASP A 23 -23.33 -1.78 1.64
CA ASP A 23 -22.13 -2.18 2.39
C ASP A 23 -21.35 -0.95 2.84
N SER A 24 -21.59 -0.52 4.06
CA SER A 24 -20.96 0.68 4.62
C SER A 24 -19.44 0.58 4.74
N GLY A 25 -18.89 -0.62 4.72
CA GLY A 25 -17.45 -0.86 4.74
C GLY A 25 -16.80 -0.90 3.36
N ARG A 26 -17.60 -1.12 2.30
CA ARG A 26 -17.12 -1.34 0.93
C ARG A 26 -17.92 -0.57 -0.12
N LEU A 27 -18.21 0.68 0.14
CA LEU A 27 -18.87 1.53 -0.85
C LEU A 27 -18.00 1.74 -2.09
N HIS A 28 -16.69 1.83 -1.90
CA HIS A 28 -15.70 1.91 -2.97
C HIS A 28 -14.54 0.93 -2.69
N CYS A 29 -14.13 0.19 -3.72
CA CYS A 29 -12.96 -0.68 -3.72
C CYS A 29 -11.99 -0.20 -4.81
N LYS A 30 -10.71 0.00 -4.45
CA LYS A 30 -9.69 0.50 -5.39
C LYS A 30 -8.28 0.12 -4.97
N ASP A 31 -7.31 0.52 -5.78
CA ASP A 31 -5.88 0.39 -5.54
C ASP A 31 -5.48 -1.07 -5.20
N PRO A 32 -5.78 -2.05 -6.09
CA PRO A 32 -5.49 -3.45 -5.82
C PRO A 32 -3.99 -3.75 -5.89
N TRP A 33 -3.51 -4.60 -4.97
CA TRP A 33 -2.16 -5.14 -4.97
C TRP A 33 -2.21 -6.67 -4.75
N PRO A 34 -2.01 -7.47 -5.81
CA PRO A 34 -2.07 -8.92 -5.74
C PRO A 34 -0.72 -9.54 -5.38
N PHE A 35 -0.76 -10.70 -4.71
CA PHE A 35 0.41 -11.56 -4.52
C PHE A 35 0.02 -13.02 -4.37
N ASP A 36 0.92 -13.91 -4.81
CA ASP A 36 0.73 -15.34 -4.70
C ASP A 36 1.24 -15.87 -3.35
N LEU A 37 0.51 -16.82 -2.78
CA LEU A 37 0.97 -17.62 -1.66
C LEU A 37 1.68 -18.90 -2.14
N PRO A 38 2.58 -19.49 -1.33
CA PRO A 38 3.30 -20.70 -1.70
C PRO A 38 2.39 -21.90 -2.03
N ASN A 39 1.18 -21.96 -1.49
CA ASN A 39 0.19 -22.99 -1.77
C ASN A 39 -0.54 -22.80 -3.12
N GLY A 40 -0.29 -21.69 -3.81
CA GLY A 40 -0.90 -21.31 -5.08
C GLY A 40 -2.22 -20.56 -4.96
N ASP A 41 -2.60 -20.12 -3.75
CA ASP A 41 -3.68 -19.17 -3.56
C ASP A 41 -3.22 -17.77 -3.99
N LEU A 42 -4.13 -16.98 -4.53
CA LEU A 42 -3.87 -15.57 -4.87
C LEU A 42 -4.56 -14.67 -3.85
N VAL A 43 -3.78 -13.82 -3.19
CA VAL A 43 -4.30 -12.79 -2.30
C VAL A 43 -4.44 -11.48 -3.07
N LEU A 44 -5.52 -10.79 -2.82
CA LEU A 44 -5.79 -9.45 -3.31
C LEU A 44 -5.98 -8.52 -2.12
N GLY A 45 -5.01 -7.63 -1.93
CA GLY A 45 -5.17 -6.48 -1.04
C GLY A 45 -5.80 -5.32 -1.82
N TYR A 46 -6.65 -4.56 -1.18
CA TYR A 46 -7.30 -3.41 -1.81
C TYR A 46 -7.73 -2.37 -0.77
N CYS A 47 -7.84 -1.14 -1.24
CA CYS A 47 -8.34 -0.04 -0.43
C CYS A 47 -9.87 -0.06 -0.37
N THR A 48 -10.42 0.15 0.81
CA THR A 48 -11.86 0.28 1.04
C THR A 48 -12.21 1.69 1.51
N HIS A 49 -13.38 2.19 1.07
CA HIS A 49 -13.93 3.44 1.57
C HIS A 49 -15.38 3.21 2.00
N PRO A 50 -15.76 3.53 3.24
CA PRO A 50 -17.16 3.51 3.62
C PRO A 50 -17.95 4.66 2.98
N PHE A 51 -17.57 5.91 3.18
CA PHE A 51 -18.28 7.08 2.66
C PHE A 51 -17.40 8.04 1.88
N SER A 52 -16.12 8.06 2.20
CA SER A 52 -15.15 8.90 1.55
C SER A 52 -13.75 8.28 1.71
N TRP A 53 -12.84 8.73 0.89
CA TRP A 53 -11.45 8.31 1.00
C TRP A 53 -10.79 8.69 2.34
N SER A 54 -11.39 9.61 3.10
CA SER A 54 -10.92 10.06 4.42
C SER A 54 -11.06 9.05 5.55
N SER A 55 -11.73 7.96 5.31
CA SER A 55 -11.86 6.86 6.27
C SER A 55 -11.42 5.54 5.64
N SER A 56 -10.51 5.64 4.70
CA SER A 56 -10.02 4.47 3.96
C SER A 56 -9.24 3.53 4.86
N GLY A 57 -9.50 2.25 4.68
CA GLY A 57 -8.75 1.15 5.27
C GLY A 57 -8.21 0.21 4.20
N THR A 58 -7.62 -0.88 4.64
CA THR A 58 -7.12 -1.95 3.78
C THR A 58 -7.84 -3.25 4.06
N ALA A 59 -8.41 -3.84 3.02
CA ALA A 59 -9.01 -5.16 3.08
C ALA A 59 -8.16 -6.19 2.33
N LEU A 60 -8.34 -7.45 2.69
CA LEU A 60 -7.75 -8.60 2.01
C LEU A 60 -8.83 -9.59 1.60
N ALA A 61 -8.71 -10.10 0.38
CA ALA A 61 -9.47 -11.23 -0.11
C ALA A 61 -8.54 -12.29 -0.68
N VAL A 62 -8.96 -13.55 -0.65
CA VAL A 62 -8.19 -14.67 -1.16
C VAL A 62 -9.00 -15.44 -2.21
N ARG A 63 -8.35 -15.75 -3.32
CA ARG A 63 -8.83 -16.70 -4.31
C ARG A 63 -8.08 -18.01 -4.13
N ARG A 64 -8.78 -19.05 -3.72
CA ARG A 64 -8.18 -20.37 -3.54
C ARG A 64 -7.74 -20.96 -4.88
N LYS A 65 -6.65 -21.68 -4.87
CA LYS A 65 -6.16 -22.40 -6.05
C LYS A 65 -7.27 -23.26 -6.66
N GLY A 66 -7.51 -23.08 -7.96
CA GLY A 66 -8.54 -23.82 -8.71
C GLY A 66 -9.95 -23.24 -8.60
N THR A 67 -10.14 -22.12 -7.94
CA THR A 67 -11.42 -21.39 -7.91
C THR A 67 -11.33 -20.07 -8.68
N ASN A 68 -12.47 -19.47 -9.02
CA ASN A 68 -12.56 -18.15 -9.65
C ASN A 68 -13.19 -17.09 -8.73
N THR A 69 -13.52 -17.47 -7.49
CA THR A 69 -14.16 -16.55 -6.54
C THR A 69 -13.20 -16.11 -5.47
N TYR A 70 -13.36 -14.87 -5.00
CA TYR A 70 -12.62 -14.31 -3.89
C TYR A 70 -13.44 -14.34 -2.61
N GLU A 71 -12.80 -14.72 -1.53
CA GLU A 71 -13.34 -14.71 -0.18
C GLU A 71 -12.64 -13.62 0.62
N THR A 72 -13.41 -12.71 1.23
CA THR A 72 -12.82 -11.67 2.11
C THR A 72 -12.28 -12.32 3.39
N ILE A 73 -10.99 -12.11 3.66
CA ILE A 73 -10.31 -12.58 4.88
C ILE A 73 -10.31 -11.50 5.98
N SER A 74 -10.21 -10.22 5.58
CA SER A 74 -10.27 -9.09 6.49
C SER A 74 -10.79 -7.86 5.76
N ASN A 75 -11.62 -7.07 6.44
CA ASN A 75 -12.08 -5.77 5.93
C ASN A 75 -11.24 -4.59 6.45
N ASP A 76 -10.40 -4.84 7.46
CA ASP A 76 -9.54 -3.82 8.08
C ASP A 76 -8.31 -4.53 8.64
N VAL A 77 -7.31 -4.78 7.77
CA VAL A 77 -6.12 -5.55 8.13
C VAL A 77 -5.02 -4.68 8.76
N LEU A 78 -5.01 -3.40 8.45
CA LEU A 78 -4.10 -2.42 9.05
C LEU A 78 -4.91 -1.28 9.65
N ARG A 79 -4.93 -1.21 10.97
CA ARG A 79 -5.68 -0.17 11.69
C ARG A 79 -5.02 1.19 11.50
N ARG A 80 -5.85 2.21 11.39
CA ARG A 80 -5.41 3.60 11.45
C ARG A 80 -4.77 3.89 12.80
N GLY A 81 -3.68 4.64 12.78
CA GLY A 81 -2.95 5.01 13.98
C GLY A 81 -3.54 6.21 14.71
N PRO A 82 -2.94 6.59 15.84
CA PRO A 82 -3.43 7.67 16.68
C PRO A 82 -2.82 9.03 16.38
N VAL A 83 -1.81 9.13 15.53
CA VAL A 83 -1.00 10.34 15.38
C VAL A 83 -1.09 10.94 13.97
N TRP A 84 -0.33 10.42 13.03
CA TRP A 84 -0.21 10.99 11.69
C TRP A 84 -1.08 10.25 10.65
N ASP A 85 -1.45 9.02 10.94
CA ASP A 85 -2.20 8.11 10.09
C ASP A 85 -3.65 7.90 10.59
N ILE A 86 -4.21 8.95 11.15
CA ILE A 86 -5.51 8.93 11.77
C ILE A 86 -6.67 8.92 10.76
N ALA A 87 -6.45 9.50 9.57
CA ALA A 87 -7.51 9.63 8.58
C ALA A 87 -7.63 8.40 7.67
N ALA A 88 -6.54 7.71 7.39
CA ALA A 88 -6.51 6.56 6.49
C ALA A 88 -5.40 5.57 6.88
N ALA A 89 -5.47 4.34 6.40
CA ALA A 89 -4.38 3.36 6.39
C ALA A 89 -4.56 2.48 5.16
N ARG A 90 -3.92 2.87 4.04
CA ARG A 90 -4.09 2.22 2.73
C ARG A 90 -2.80 1.55 2.33
N VAL A 91 -2.72 0.25 2.49
CA VAL A 91 -1.58 -0.51 1.96
C VAL A 91 -1.60 -0.45 0.44
N THR A 92 -0.45 -0.14 -0.13
CA THR A 92 -0.26 -0.04 -1.57
C THR A 92 0.63 -1.15 -2.12
N GLU A 93 1.47 -1.75 -1.25
CA GLU A 93 2.40 -2.78 -1.69
C GLU A 93 2.81 -3.69 -0.53
N ARG A 94 3.09 -4.95 -0.86
CA ARG A 94 3.72 -5.95 0.01
C ARG A 94 5.08 -6.35 -0.55
N LEU A 95 6.12 -6.22 0.24
CA LEU A 95 7.47 -6.68 -0.07
C LEU A 95 7.86 -7.81 0.88
N ALA A 96 8.00 -9.02 0.35
CA ALA A 96 8.54 -10.13 1.14
C ALA A 96 9.99 -9.82 1.57
N VAL A 97 10.28 -9.98 2.85
CA VAL A 97 11.62 -9.77 3.40
C VAL A 97 12.53 -10.88 2.90
N PRO A 98 13.65 -10.57 2.23
CA PRO A 98 14.59 -11.59 1.79
C PRO A 98 15.13 -12.41 2.95
N LYS A 99 15.23 -13.73 2.78
CA LYS A 99 15.82 -14.66 3.73
C LYS A 99 17.35 -14.55 3.73
N LEU A 100 17.87 -13.43 4.20
CA LEU A 100 19.28 -13.08 4.21
C LEU A 100 19.69 -12.53 5.57
N GLY A 101 20.94 -12.68 5.94
CA GLY A 101 21.53 -12.11 7.15
C GLY A 101 20.71 -12.46 8.39
N VAL A 102 20.30 -11.47 9.15
CA VAL A 102 19.54 -11.63 10.41
C VAL A 102 18.15 -12.25 10.22
N PHE A 103 17.63 -12.28 8.99
CA PHE A 103 16.33 -12.87 8.66
C PHE A 103 16.43 -14.27 8.05
N ALA A 104 17.63 -14.84 7.91
CA ALA A 104 17.85 -16.11 7.21
C ALA A 104 17.04 -17.27 7.81
N ASP A 105 17.05 -17.40 9.14
CA ASP A 105 16.45 -18.50 9.89
C ASP A 105 15.16 -18.11 10.63
N GLY A 106 14.71 -16.87 10.47
CA GLY A 106 13.50 -16.34 11.11
C GLY A 106 12.19 -16.80 10.43
N PRO A 107 11.03 -16.35 10.88
CA PRO A 107 9.77 -16.55 10.18
C PRO A 107 9.76 -15.85 8.82
N ASP A 108 8.85 -16.23 7.95
CA ASP A 108 8.59 -15.50 6.72
C ASP A 108 7.87 -14.20 7.06
N LEU A 109 8.51 -13.08 6.76
CA LEU A 109 8.04 -11.73 7.05
C LEU A 109 7.79 -10.96 5.77
N SER A 110 6.85 -10.06 5.82
CA SER A 110 6.64 -9.07 4.77
C SER A 110 6.51 -7.67 5.34
N LEU A 111 7.07 -6.71 4.61
CA LEU A 111 6.84 -5.30 4.82
C LEU A 111 5.64 -4.88 3.98
N TYR A 112 4.82 -4.02 4.57
CA TYR A 112 3.65 -3.44 3.92
C TYR A 112 3.83 -1.93 3.88
N PHE A 113 3.96 -1.38 2.67
CA PHE A 113 3.99 0.07 2.48
C PHE A 113 2.56 0.58 2.46
N TYR A 114 2.28 1.63 3.20
CA TYR A 114 0.95 2.21 3.25
C TYR A 114 0.97 3.74 3.18
N ASP A 115 -0.08 4.27 2.62
CA ASP A 115 -0.31 5.69 2.52
C ASP A 115 -1.30 6.13 3.58
N SER A 116 -1.04 7.27 4.18
CA SER A 116 -1.92 7.87 5.15
C SER A 116 -1.76 9.38 5.26
N CYS A 117 -2.59 9.98 6.08
CA CYS A 117 -2.52 11.40 6.44
C CYS A 117 -3.18 11.66 7.81
N GLU A 118 -2.84 12.79 8.40
CA GLU A 118 -3.42 13.23 9.68
C GLU A 118 -4.87 13.70 9.50
N CYS A 119 -5.16 14.45 8.46
CA CYS A 119 -6.49 14.90 8.13
C CYS A 119 -6.62 15.22 6.65
N LEU A 120 -7.88 15.29 6.20
CA LEU A 120 -8.21 15.76 4.87
C LEU A 120 -8.62 17.21 4.94
N ARG A 121 -7.79 18.08 4.42
CA ARG A 121 -8.11 19.47 4.21
C ARG A 121 -8.24 19.74 2.73
N GLN A 122 -9.18 20.55 2.35
CA GLN A 122 -9.22 21.12 1.02
C GLN A 122 -8.07 22.12 0.91
N LEU A 123 -7.12 21.86 0.03
CA LEU A 123 -5.92 22.69 -0.13
C LEU A 123 -6.24 24.09 -0.65
N ASP A 124 -7.28 24.22 -1.48
CA ASP A 124 -7.82 25.48 -1.98
C ASP A 124 -8.47 26.32 -0.88
N GLU A 125 -9.01 25.70 0.15
CA GLU A 125 -9.55 26.41 1.33
C GLU A 125 -8.46 26.76 2.35
N ASN A 126 -7.34 26.05 2.33
CA ASN A 126 -6.22 26.24 3.27
C ASN A 126 -4.85 26.14 2.59
N PRO A 127 -4.50 27.12 1.75
CA PRO A 127 -3.21 27.09 1.01
C PRO A 127 -1.98 27.07 1.91
N ARG A 128 -2.11 27.45 3.19
CA ARG A 128 -1.01 27.35 4.17
C ARG A 128 -0.74 25.91 4.62
N ALA A 129 -1.68 25.00 4.41
CA ALA A 129 -1.49 23.61 4.72
C ALA A 129 -0.39 22.96 3.84
N VAL A 130 -0.24 23.48 2.61
CA VAL A 130 0.78 23.04 1.65
C VAL A 130 2.19 23.45 2.06
N SER A 131 2.34 24.54 2.80
CA SER A 131 3.65 25.12 3.19
C SER A 131 4.04 24.84 4.65
N ARG A 132 3.38 23.91 5.32
CA ARG A 132 3.73 23.56 6.69
C ARG A 132 5.07 22.84 6.76
N PRO A 133 5.92 23.18 7.76
CA PRO A 133 7.16 22.44 8.05
C PRO A 133 6.90 20.96 8.41
N ARG A 134 5.65 20.61 8.74
CA ARG A 134 5.17 19.26 8.96
C ARG A 134 3.96 19.04 8.06
N GLY A 135 4.20 18.49 6.86
CA GLY A 135 3.21 18.27 5.83
C GLY A 135 2.25 17.09 6.04
N TRP A 136 2.01 16.66 7.27
CA TRP A 136 1.23 15.45 7.53
C TRP A 136 -0.27 15.66 7.42
N SER A 137 -0.70 16.89 7.41
CA SER A 137 -2.10 17.17 7.67
C SER A 137 -3.04 17.02 6.49
N CYS A 138 -2.53 17.03 5.26
CA CYS A 138 -3.41 17.14 4.09
C CYS A 138 -2.99 16.31 2.90
N GLU A 139 -1.77 15.79 2.89
CA GLU A 139 -1.24 14.99 1.78
C GLU A 139 -0.98 13.57 2.26
N GLU A 140 -1.08 12.66 1.34
CA GLU A 140 -0.74 11.28 1.60
C GLU A 140 0.78 11.13 1.69
N ILE A 141 1.22 10.57 2.80
CA ILE A 141 2.61 10.33 3.14
C ILE A 141 2.78 8.89 3.55
N GLY A 142 4.00 8.38 3.49
CA GLY A 142 4.25 6.96 3.55
C GLY A 142 4.61 6.44 4.91
N GLY A 143 3.99 5.34 5.27
CA GLY A 143 4.32 4.51 6.42
C GLY A 143 4.73 3.11 6.01
N ILE A 144 5.21 2.36 6.99
CA ILE A 144 5.57 0.96 6.85
C ILE A 144 4.97 0.16 7.99
N ALA A 145 4.51 -1.03 7.65
CA ALA A 145 4.03 -2.03 8.59
C ALA A 145 4.73 -3.37 8.33
N ILE A 146 4.61 -4.30 9.26
CA ILE A 146 5.20 -5.64 9.18
C ILE A 146 4.15 -6.69 9.54
N GLY A 147 4.26 -7.86 8.95
CA GLY A 147 3.44 -9.02 9.29
C GLY A 147 4.17 -10.32 8.98
N GLU A 148 3.77 -11.38 9.66
CA GLU A 148 4.22 -12.73 9.36
C GLU A 148 3.34 -13.35 8.28
N ASP A 149 3.96 -13.98 7.28
CA ASP A 149 3.25 -14.50 6.10
C ASP A 149 2.30 -15.66 6.41
N HIS A 150 2.43 -16.29 7.58
CA HIS A 150 1.53 -17.35 7.99
C HIS A 150 0.17 -16.82 8.51
N ASP A 151 0.07 -15.55 8.90
CA ASP A 151 -1.18 -14.90 9.34
C ASP A 151 -1.33 -13.51 8.75
N LEU A 152 -1.87 -13.45 7.56
CA LEU A 152 -2.07 -12.19 6.81
C LEU A 152 -3.04 -11.21 7.48
N THR A 153 -3.73 -11.61 8.54
CA THR A 153 -4.66 -10.73 9.27
C THR A 153 -3.98 -9.93 10.38
N LYS A 154 -2.71 -10.22 10.65
CA LYS A 154 -1.91 -9.54 11.67
C LYS A 154 -0.80 -8.72 11.03
N ILE A 155 -1.15 -7.49 10.69
CA ILE A 155 -0.22 -6.50 10.18
C ILE A 155 -0.13 -5.37 11.21
N GLU A 156 1.09 -5.04 11.64
CA GLU A 156 1.36 -4.05 12.66
C GLU A 156 2.19 -2.89 12.09
N SER A 157 1.74 -1.66 12.34
CA SER A 157 2.49 -0.46 11.92
C SER A 157 3.82 -0.36 12.67
N LEU A 158 4.90 -0.11 11.94
CA LEU A 158 6.20 0.30 12.46
C LEU A 158 6.34 1.83 12.49
N SER A 159 5.46 2.55 11.81
CA SER A 159 5.44 4.01 11.71
C SER A 159 4.41 4.63 12.65
N VAL A 160 4.41 4.23 13.94
CA VAL A 160 3.33 4.57 14.90
C VAL A 160 3.28 6.05 15.20
N GLU A 161 4.42 6.68 15.49
CA GLU A 161 4.46 8.08 15.94
C GLU A 161 4.75 9.09 14.81
N ALA A 162 5.33 8.62 13.70
CA ALA A 162 5.68 9.46 12.57
C ALA A 162 5.69 8.66 11.28
N PRO A 163 5.41 9.29 10.13
CA PRO A 163 5.57 8.64 8.84
C PRO A 163 7.03 8.26 8.60
N LEU A 164 7.25 7.17 7.86
CA LEU A 164 8.59 6.70 7.53
C LEU A 164 9.23 7.59 6.45
N PHE A 165 8.45 7.99 5.45
CA PHE A 165 8.95 8.78 4.34
C PHE A 165 7.98 9.88 3.93
N ILE A 166 8.53 11.07 3.81
CA ILE A 166 7.88 12.30 3.40
C ILE A 166 8.78 12.95 2.37
N SER A 167 8.23 13.48 1.28
CA SER A 167 9.04 14.29 0.37
C SER A 167 9.56 15.52 1.11
N PRO A 168 10.84 15.87 0.96
CA PRO A 168 11.37 17.12 1.49
C PRO A 168 10.90 18.35 0.69
N HIS A 169 10.16 18.15 -0.40
CA HIS A 169 9.75 19.15 -1.37
C HIS A 169 8.24 19.32 -1.43
N GLY A 170 7.80 20.50 -1.84
CA GLY A 170 6.42 20.82 -2.15
C GLY A 170 5.47 20.54 -0.99
N THR A 171 4.46 19.70 -1.22
CA THR A 171 3.43 19.36 -0.23
C THR A 171 3.87 18.31 0.79
N GLY A 172 5.01 17.65 0.59
CA GLY A 172 5.44 16.51 1.39
C GLY A 172 4.90 15.16 0.92
N CYS A 173 4.03 15.14 -0.08
CA CYS A 173 3.43 13.91 -0.60
C CYS A 173 4.48 12.87 -0.98
N SER A 174 4.31 11.65 -0.49
CA SER A 174 5.08 10.44 -0.84
C SER A 174 4.17 9.24 -0.70
N ARG A 175 3.67 8.70 -1.82
CA ARG A 175 2.61 7.70 -1.83
C ARG A 175 2.71 6.71 -2.98
N TYR A 176 1.85 5.71 -2.96
CA TYR A 176 1.72 4.68 -4.01
C TYR A 176 3.03 3.95 -4.27
N VAL A 177 3.65 3.47 -3.19
CA VAL A 177 4.83 2.60 -3.33
C VAL A 177 4.42 1.34 -4.06
N ALA A 178 5.23 0.97 -5.05
CA ALA A 178 5.18 -0.33 -5.71
C ALA A 178 6.60 -0.90 -5.79
N THR A 179 6.74 -2.21 -5.63
CA THR A 179 8.05 -2.88 -5.61
C THR A 179 8.10 -4.03 -6.59
N LEU A 180 9.30 -4.29 -7.13
CA LEU A 180 9.58 -5.45 -7.94
C LEU A 180 10.89 -6.08 -7.48
N THR A 181 10.83 -7.26 -6.91
CA THR A 181 11.99 -8.05 -6.56
C THR A 181 12.46 -8.85 -7.77
N THR A 182 13.73 -8.75 -8.09
CA THR A 182 14.41 -9.49 -9.15
C THR A 182 15.61 -10.22 -8.59
N LYS A 183 16.25 -11.07 -9.40
CA LYS A 183 17.53 -11.70 -9.01
C LYS A 183 18.67 -10.70 -8.78
N ASP A 184 18.59 -9.53 -9.41
CA ASP A 184 19.64 -8.49 -9.37
C ASP A 184 19.43 -7.45 -8.27
N GLY A 185 18.22 -7.37 -7.72
CA GLY A 185 17.87 -6.40 -6.68
C GLY A 185 16.38 -6.12 -6.57
N ILE A 186 16.06 -5.07 -5.83
CA ILE A 186 14.71 -4.59 -5.60
C ILE A 186 14.57 -3.23 -6.29
N PHE A 187 13.62 -3.11 -7.19
CA PHE A 187 13.23 -1.84 -7.77
C PHE A 187 11.96 -1.36 -7.07
N ALA A 188 11.96 -0.10 -6.65
CA ALA A 188 10.81 0.55 -6.06
C ALA A 188 10.45 1.82 -6.83
N THR A 189 9.16 2.10 -6.93
CA THR A 189 8.62 3.35 -7.47
C THR A 189 7.61 3.93 -6.50
N TRP A 190 7.48 5.26 -6.50
CA TRP A 190 6.46 5.96 -5.74
C TRP A 190 6.19 7.34 -6.34
N GLN A 191 5.05 7.92 -6.02
CA GLN A 191 4.76 9.31 -6.35
C GLN A 191 5.38 10.22 -5.29
N GLN A 192 6.05 11.30 -5.70
CA GLN A 192 6.74 12.20 -4.77
C GLN A 192 6.57 13.65 -5.18
N SER A 193 6.16 14.50 -4.22
CA SER A 193 6.04 15.94 -4.41
C SER A 193 7.39 16.60 -4.69
N GLN A 194 7.39 17.60 -5.58
CA GLN A 194 8.53 18.42 -5.96
C GLN A 194 8.30 19.88 -5.56
N ASP A 195 9.35 20.73 -5.65
CA ASP A 195 9.27 22.15 -5.27
C ASP A 195 8.31 22.97 -6.14
N ASP A 196 8.10 22.56 -7.37
CA ASP A 196 7.12 23.15 -8.30
C ASP A 196 5.70 22.63 -8.07
N LEU A 197 5.47 21.87 -7.01
CA LEU A 197 4.21 21.21 -6.63
C LEU A 197 3.78 20.09 -7.59
N SER A 198 4.59 19.72 -8.56
CA SER A 198 4.36 18.51 -9.36
C SER A 198 4.56 17.26 -8.50
N GLN A 199 3.95 16.15 -8.92
CA GLN A 199 4.04 14.87 -8.22
C GLN A 199 4.39 13.75 -9.20
N PRO A 200 5.62 13.74 -9.75
CA PRO A 200 6.04 12.70 -10.66
C PRO A 200 6.14 11.34 -10.00
N LEU A 201 6.09 10.30 -10.83
CA LEU A 201 6.54 8.98 -10.45
C LEU A 201 8.07 8.98 -10.41
N VAL A 202 8.64 8.62 -9.28
CA VAL A 202 10.08 8.46 -9.07
C VAL A 202 10.40 7.00 -8.79
N GLY A 203 11.66 6.60 -8.90
CA GLY A 203 12.05 5.23 -8.64
C GLY A 203 13.49 5.09 -8.18
N HIS A 204 13.77 4.00 -7.50
CA HIS A 204 15.08 3.63 -7.02
C HIS A 204 15.32 2.13 -7.19
N PHE A 205 16.54 1.77 -7.54
CA PHE A 205 17.00 0.39 -7.62
C PHE A 205 18.02 0.11 -6.51
N LEU A 206 17.71 -0.86 -5.67
CA LEU A 206 18.60 -1.37 -4.64
C LEU A 206 19.18 -2.70 -5.09
N SER A 207 20.46 -2.75 -5.38
CA SER A 207 21.11 -4.00 -5.82
C SER A 207 21.05 -5.09 -4.75
N MET A 208 21.04 -6.35 -5.16
CA MET A 208 20.99 -7.47 -4.21
C MET A 208 22.24 -7.51 -3.29
N ASP A 209 23.39 -7.02 -3.74
CA ASP A 209 24.58 -6.89 -2.89
C ASP A 209 24.36 -5.87 -1.79
N ARG A 210 23.73 -4.74 -2.12
CA ARG A 210 23.37 -3.74 -1.11
C ARG A 210 22.30 -4.26 -0.15
N VAL A 211 21.34 -5.04 -0.61
CA VAL A 211 20.37 -5.72 0.26
C VAL A 211 21.08 -6.64 1.26
N ARG A 212 22.04 -7.46 0.79
CA ARG A 212 22.83 -8.33 1.67
C ARG A 212 23.61 -7.55 2.71
N GLU A 213 24.23 -6.45 2.29
CA GLU A 213 24.98 -5.59 3.21
C GLU A 213 24.08 -4.96 4.30
N ILE A 214 22.89 -4.52 3.95
CA ILE A 214 21.93 -3.93 4.90
C ILE A 214 21.43 -4.99 5.90
N LEU A 215 21.21 -6.21 5.46
CA LEU A 215 20.64 -7.28 6.28
C LEU A 215 21.70 -8.12 7.02
N SER A 216 22.99 -7.90 6.79
CA SER A 216 24.09 -8.58 7.51
C SER A 216 24.34 -7.98 8.94
#